data_3855a0d98adbcdd0e8d0f0ae5aa28072
#
_entry.id   3855a0d98adbcdd0e8d0f0ae5aa28072
#
_cell.length_a   1.000
_cell.length_b   1.000
_cell.length_c   1.000
_cell.angle_alpha   90.00
_cell.angle_beta   90.00
_cell.angle_gamma   90.00
#
_symmetry.space_group_name_H-M   'P 1'
#
loop_
_entity.id
_entity.type
_entity.pdbx_description
1 polymer ?
#
loop_
_entity_poly.entity_id
_entity_poly.type
_entity_poly.pdbx_seq_one_letter_code
_entity_poly.pdbx_strand_id
1 'polypeptide(L)'
;MAKKMKGVTLVADWVPKPDFVLGPKDVKGKQTYLGSKVWKNPRIEMREYDIPEPGQEEVLIEVKACGICGSDVHMAQADDEGYILYPGLTGFPAITGHELSGVVVEAGKGARNKRTNKPFEAGEEVTVEEMLWCGQCKPCADGYPNQCEQLNEIGFNIHGGHTQYLVVPSRVVWSLAPLKRSYSGQNLFLAGSLVEPTSVAYNAVIECGGGIRPGDNVVICGGGPIGLAAVAVLKRQGAARVILSETIKERADMGKKMGADFIINPLKEDFAAKVLELTDGMGGTLFLEATGLPTVVYPAIEQVIWQGKTIECTVVIVARADAKIPVTGEVLQVKKSRIVGAQGHSGYGTFPRVIECMAAGMDMTPLITKKIRLEEVPENIIQLRTNRTDCKITYVAD
;
A
#
# COMPACT_ATOMS: atom_id res chain seq x y z
N MET A 1 27.39 -15.40 -22.37
CA MET A 1 26.48 -14.21 -22.45
C MET A 1 25.70 -14.16 -21.16
N ALA A 2 25.59 -12.99 -20.52
CA ALA A 2 24.72 -12.83 -19.35
C ALA A 2 23.28 -13.19 -19.73
N LYS A 3 22.56 -13.88 -18.84
CA LYS A 3 21.15 -14.18 -19.03
C LYS A 3 20.35 -12.88 -18.94
N LYS A 4 19.41 -12.68 -19.86
CA LYS A 4 18.56 -11.49 -19.93
C LYS A 4 17.23 -11.71 -19.20
N MET A 5 16.65 -10.65 -18.69
CA MET A 5 15.31 -10.58 -18.15
C MET A 5 14.56 -9.38 -18.71
N LYS A 6 13.22 -9.42 -18.65
CA LYS A 6 12.36 -8.29 -19.00
C LYS A 6 11.89 -7.58 -17.74
N GLY A 7 11.68 -6.26 -17.85
CA GLY A 7 11.11 -5.45 -16.78
C GLY A 7 10.24 -4.32 -17.33
N VAL A 8 9.12 -4.07 -16.67
CA VAL A 8 8.21 -2.96 -16.99
C VAL A 8 8.77 -1.68 -16.38
N THR A 9 9.31 -0.82 -17.21
CA THR A 9 10.07 0.36 -16.79
C THR A 9 9.26 1.63 -16.99
N LEU A 10 9.13 2.42 -15.95
CA LEU A 10 8.64 3.78 -16.04
C LEU A 10 9.79 4.74 -16.32
N VAL A 11 9.56 5.63 -17.28
CA VAL A 11 10.50 6.68 -17.72
C VAL A 11 9.78 7.99 -17.69
N ALA A 12 10.44 9.06 -17.23
CA ALA A 12 9.91 10.41 -17.28
C ALA A 12 11.04 11.43 -17.48
N ASP A 13 10.69 12.60 -17.92
CA ASP A 13 11.63 13.69 -18.16
C ASP A 13 11.80 14.52 -16.88
N TRP A 14 13.06 14.83 -16.49
CA TRP A 14 13.34 15.70 -15.34
C TRP A 14 13.18 17.15 -15.75
N VAL A 15 12.03 17.76 -15.39
CA VAL A 15 11.65 19.13 -15.69
C VAL A 15 11.00 19.76 -14.46
N PRO A 16 11.76 20.27 -13.48
CA PRO A 16 11.20 20.91 -12.30
C PRO A 16 10.23 22.04 -12.64
N LYS A 17 9.12 22.15 -11.90
CA LYS A 17 8.19 23.29 -12.05
C LYS A 17 8.91 24.60 -11.72
N PRO A 18 8.62 25.71 -12.43
CA PRO A 18 9.34 26.99 -12.27
C PRO A 18 9.27 27.57 -10.85
N ASP A 19 8.18 27.30 -10.13
CA ASP A 19 7.91 27.76 -8.76
C ASP A 19 8.38 26.76 -7.68
N PHE A 20 8.94 25.61 -8.09
CA PHE A 20 9.41 24.59 -7.16
C PHE A 20 10.90 24.76 -6.86
N VAL A 21 11.20 25.01 -5.59
CA VAL A 21 12.59 25.13 -5.11
C VAL A 21 13.12 23.73 -4.79
N LEU A 22 14.09 23.27 -5.57
CA LEU A 22 14.76 21.98 -5.35
C LEU A 22 15.55 21.99 -4.04
N GLY A 23 15.28 21.01 -3.19
CA GLY A 23 16.10 20.73 -2.02
C GLY A 23 17.31 19.85 -2.35
N PRO A 24 18.25 19.66 -1.40
CA PRO A 24 19.44 18.81 -1.63
C PRO A 24 19.12 17.37 -2.02
N LYS A 25 17.96 16.86 -1.60
CA LYS A 25 17.49 15.48 -1.90
C LYS A 25 16.87 15.38 -3.29
N ASP A 26 16.34 16.48 -3.83
CA ASP A 26 15.64 16.49 -5.11
C ASP A 26 16.58 16.45 -6.33
N VAL A 27 17.85 16.70 -6.15
CA VAL A 27 18.84 16.79 -7.27
C VAL A 27 19.81 15.62 -7.31
N LYS A 28 20.06 14.95 -6.21
CA LYS A 28 20.98 13.82 -6.14
C LYS A 28 20.42 12.62 -6.89
N GLY A 29 21.08 12.22 -7.99
CA GLY A 29 20.66 11.06 -8.78
C GLY A 29 19.31 11.23 -9.48
N LYS A 30 18.81 12.46 -9.62
CA LYS A 30 17.45 12.75 -10.15
C LYS A 30 16.36 11.99 -9.37
N GLN A 31 16.47 11.97 -8.07
CA GLN A 31 15.44 11.47 -7.15
C GLN A 31 14.76 12.64 -6.47
N THR A 32 13.48 12.48 -6.13
CA THR A 32 12.73 13.52 -5.42
C THR A 32 11.68 12.92 -4.52
N TYR A 33 11.42 13.59 -3.40
CA TYR A 33 10.28 13.32 -2.52
C TYR A 33 8.96 13.95 -2.99
N LEU A 34 9.00 14.73 -4.08
CA LEU A 34 7.84 15.41 -4.66
C LEU A 34 7.78 15.17 -6.18
N GLY A 35 7.53 13.94 -6.58
CA GLY A 35 7.53 13.50 -7.99
C GLY A 35 6.68 14.35 -8.91
N SER A 36 5.48 14.74 -8.47
CA SER A 36 4.55 15.62 -9.21
C SER A 36 5.04 17.05 -9.44
N LYS A 37 6.18 17.44 -8.85
CA LYS A 37 6.77 18.76 -9.03
C LYS A 37 7.95 18.77 -10.02
N VAL A 38 8.46 17.60 -10.41
CA VAL A 38 9.71 17.50 -11.19
C VAL A 38 9.67 16.53 -12.37
N TRP A 39 8.82 15.50 -12.34
CA TRP A 39 8.77 14.50 -13.40
C TRP A 39 7.63 14.77 -14.38
N LYS A 40 7.98 14.81 -15.68
CA LYS A 40 7.05 15.17 -16.77
C LYS A 40 7.05 14.08 -17.84
N ASN A 41 5.95 13.99 -18.61
CA ASN A 41 5.80 13.08 -19.75
C ASN A 41 6.11 11.61 -19.42
N PRO A 42 5.40 10.99 -18.48
CA PRO A 42 5.65 9.61 -18.10
C PRO A 42 5.33 8.64 -19.24
N ARG A 43 6.22 7.66 -19.43
CA ARG A 43 6.08 6.58 -20.41
C ARG A 43 6.37 5.23 -19.75
N ILE A 44 5.60 4.22 -20.08
CA ILE A 44 5.83 2.84 -19.65
C ILE A 44 6.41 2.06 -20.83
N GLU A 45 7.52 1.40 -20.60
CA GLU A 45 8.26 0.64 -21.61
C GLU A 45 8.62 -0.75 -21.08
N MET A 46 8.51 -1.77 -21.92
CA MET A 46 9.13 -3.06 -21.65
C MET A 46 10.61 -2.98 -22.07
N ARG A 47 11.51 -3.22 -21.13
CA ARG A 47 12.98 -3.18 -21.38
C ARG A 47 13.62 -4.49 -21.01
N GLU A 48 14.76 -4.78 -21.65
CA GLU A 48 15.63 -5.89 -21.30
C GLU A 48 16.77 -5.41 -20.37
N TYR A 49 17.07 -6.25 -19.38
CA TYR A 49 18.13 -6.07 -18.41
C TYR A 49 18.97 -7.33 -18.29
N ASP A 50 20.19 -7.22 -17.84
CA ASP A 50 20.94 -8.38 -17.35
C ASP A 50 20.33 -8.85 -16.04
N ILE A 51 20.24 -10.17 -15.81
CA ILE A 51 19.84 -10.70 -14.50
C ILE A 51 20.92 -10.27 -13.51
N PRO A 52 20.56 -9.54 -12.44
CA PRO A 52 21.53 -9.06 -11.46
C PRO A 52 22.06 -10.19 -10.59
N GLU A 53 23.29 -10.03 -10.10
CA GLU A 53 23.89 -10.92 -9.10
C GLU A 53 23.73 -10.31 -7.69
N PRO A 54 23.40 -11.10 -6.65
CA PRO A 54 23.26 -10.57 -5.30
C PRO A 54 24.63 -10.26 -4.70
N GLY A 55 24.77 -9.06 -4.17
CA GLY A 55 25.91 -8.63 -3.38
C GLY A 55 25.89 -9.17 -1.94
N GLN A 56 26.76 -8.63 -1.09
CA GLN A 56 26.78 -8.97 0.34
C GLN A 56 25.44 -8.58 0.99
N GLU A 57 24.87 -9.49 1.81
CA GLU A 57 23.58 -9.35 2.50
C GLU A 57 22.38 -9.12 1.56
N GLU A 58 22.50 -9.41 0.28
CA GLU A 58 21.42 -9.34 -0.70
C GLU A 58 20.92 -10.72 -1.11
N VAL A 59 19.70 -10.73 -1.67
CA VAL A 59 19.03 -11.94 -2.14
C VAL A 59 18.51 -11.70 -3.55
N LEU A 60 18.82 -12.61 -4.48
CA LEU A 60 18.21 -12.68 -5.80
C LEU A 60 16.90 -13.48 -5.69
N ILE A 61 15.81 -12.86 -6.07
CA ILE A 61 14.47 -13.44 -6.05
C ILE A 61 13.95 -13.59 -7.47
N GLU A 62 13.49 -14.79 -7.83
CA GLU A 62 12.63 -15.01 -8.98
C GLU A 62 11.20 -14.59 -8.60
N VAL A 63 10.68 -13.54 -9.24
CA VAL A 63 9.34 -13.00 -8.94
C VAL A 63 8.27 -13.94 -9.47
N LYS A 64 7.36 -14.38 -8.61
CA LYS A 64 6.25 -15.27 -8.96
C LYS A 64 4.90 -14.57 -9.01
N ALA A 65 4.73 -13.48 -8.27
CA ALA A 65 3.57 -12.61 -8.33
C ALA A 65 3.95 -11.19 -7.94
N CYS A 66 3.35 -10.20 -8.61
CA CYS A 66 3.46 -8.78 -8.25
C CYS A 66 2.16 -8.04 -8.58
N GLY A 67 1.57 -7.40 -7.57
CA GLY A 67 0.35 -6.60 -7.71
C GLY A 67 0.62 -5.23 -8.35
N ILE A 68 -0.38 -4.73 -9.10
CA ILE A 68 -0.40 -3.33 -9.55
C ILE A 68 -1.05 -2.49 -8.45
N CYS A 69 -0.34 -1.45 -8.00
CA CYS A 69 -0.83 -0.48 -7.03
C CYS A 69 -1.38 0.79 -7.70
N GLY A 70 -2.22 1.52 -6.97
CA GLY A 70 -2.66 2.86 -7.40
C GLY A 70 -1.50 3.85 -7.60
N SER A 71 -0.40 3.67 -6.88
CA SER A 71 0.82 4.47 -7.05
C SER A 71 1.48 4.25 -8.42
N ASP A 72 1.52 3.00 -8.94
CA ASP A 72 2.02 2.71 -10.30
C ASP A 72 1.19 3.46 -11.35
N VAL A 73 -0.14 3.50 -11.15
CA VAL A 73 -1.07 4.22 -12.03
C VAL A 73 -0.81 5.73 -11.96
N HIS A 74 -0.66 6.30 -10.75
CA HIS A 74 -0.43 7.74 -10.57
C HIS A 74 0.95 8.18 -11.05
N MET A 75 1.97 7.35 -10.95
CA MET A 75 3.29 7.61 -11.54
C MET A 75 3.25 7.60 -13.07
N ALA A 76 2.39 6.77 -13.66
CA ALA A 76 2.24 6.64 -15.10
C ALA A 76 1.23 7.62 -15.71
N GLN A 77 0.46 8.33 -14.89
CA GLN A 77 -0.55 9.31 -15.31
C GLN A 77 -0.03 10.73 -15.12
N ALA A 78 -0.35 11.62 -16.04
CA ALA A 78 0.03 13.03 -15.97
C ALA A 78 -1.19 13.94 -15.80
N ASP A 79 -0.93 15.13 -15.21
CA ASP A 79 -1.85 16.26 -15.21
C ASP A 79 -1.90 16.97 -16.60
N ASP A 80 -2.71 18.02 -16.72
CA ASP A 80 -2.85 18.78 -17.95
C ASP A 80 -1.55 19.50 -18.39
N GLU A 81 -0.62 19.72 -17.46
CA GLU A 81 0.70 20.29 -17.74
C GLU A 81 1.73 19.20 -18.11
N GLY A 82 1.36 17.92 -18.02
CA GLY A 82 2.18 16.76 -18.31
C GLY A 82 2.99 16.24 -17.12
N TYR A 83 2.83 16.75 -15.90
CA TYR A 83 3.51 16.24 -14.69
C TYR A 83 2.80 15.03 -14.13
N ILE A 84 3.59 14.06 -13.60
CA ILE A 84 3.03 12.86 -12.98
C ILE A 84 2.10 13.22 -11.80
N LEU A 85 1.06 12.42 -11.58
CA LEU A 85 0.12 12.66 -10.49
C LEU A 85 0.64 12.19 -9.13
N TYR A 86 1.65 11.32 -9.09
CA TYR A 86 2.18 10.78 -7.84
C TYR A 86 3.03 11.81 -7.09
N PRO A 87 2.62 12.24 -5.89
CA PRO A 87 3.33 13.28 -5.16
C PRO A 87 4.48 12.77 -4.28
N GLY A 88 4.75 11.46 -4.28
CA GLY A 88 5.72 10.83 -3.37
C GLY A 88 7.13 10.70 -3.94
N LEU A 89 7.96 9.91 -3.22
CA LEU A 89 9.32 9.59 -3.62
C LEU A 89 9.33 8.89 -4.98
N THR A 90 10.16 9.37 -5.89
CA THR A 90 10.31 8.82 -7.24
C THR A 90 11.71 9.07 -7.79
N GLY A 91 12.17 8.17 -8.66
CA GLY A 91 13.43 8.31 -9.39
C GLY A 91 13.40 7.46 -10.64
N PHE A 92 13.41 8.07 -11.82
CA PHE A 92 13.30 7.37 -13.09
C PHE A 92 14.59 7.42 -13.90
N PRO A 93 14.88 6.37 -14.75
CA PRO A 93 14.04 5.19 -15.01
C PRO A 93 14.05 4.16 -13.88
N ALA A 94 12.90 3.54 -13.58
CA ALA A 94 12.78 2.46 -12.63
C ALA A 94 11.80 1.39 -13.12
N ILE A 95 12.09 0.12 -12.85
CA ILE A 95 11.10 -0.97 -13.00
C ILE A 95 10.04 -0.75 -11.92
N THR A 96 8.76 -0.78 -12.28
CA THR A 96 7.62 -0.59 -11.37
C THR A 96 7.32 -1.85 -10.54
N GLY A 97 6.34 -1.77 -9.63
CA GLY A 97 5.83 -2.88 -8.83
C GLY A 97 6.56 -3.07 -7.50
N HIS A 98 5.80 -3.13 -6.42
CA HIS A 98 6.32 -3.22 -5.05
C HIS A 98 5.54 -4.20 -4.18
N GLU A 99 4.44 -4.75 -4.68
CA GLU A 99 3.61 -5.74 -4.00
C GLU A 99 3.99 -7.15 -4.49
N LEU A 100 5.15 -7.66 -4.07
CA LEU A 100 5.73 -8.84 -4.71
C LEU A 100 5.97 -10.02 -3.78
N SER A 101 5.97 -11.20 -4.37
CA SER A 101 6.41 -12.44 -3.78
C SER A 101 7.14 -13.31 -4.80
N GLY A 102 7.96 -14.21 -4.33
CA GLY A 102 8.76 -15.04 -5.21
C GLY A 102 9.54 -16.12 -4.49
N VAL A 103 10.54 -16.64 -5.18
CA VAL A 103 11.42 -17.71 -4.70
C VAL A 103 12.86 -17.20 -4.68
N VAL A 104 13.58 -17.46 -3.61
CA VAL A 104 15.02 -17.20 -3.52
C VAL A 104 15.75 -18.08 -4.54
N VAL A 105 16.52 -17.45 -5.41
CA VAL A 105 17.40 -18.15 -6.38
C VAL A 105 18.80 -18.25 -5.85
N GLU A 106 19.30 -17.15 -5.30
CA GLU A 106 20.65 -17.04 -4.77
C GLU A 106 20.69 -16.04 -3.61
N ALA A 107 21.54 -16.29 -2.64
CA ALA A 107 21.74 -15.41 -1.50
C ALA A 107 23.23 -15.06 -1.36
N GLY A 108 23.53 -13.76 -1.27
CA GLY A 108 24.86 -13.27 -1.03
C GLY A 108 25.36 -13.58 0.38
N LYS A 109 26.66 -13.49 0.56
CA LYS A 109 27.29 -13.74 1.87
C LYS A 109 26.69 -12.84 2.94
N GLY A 110 26.22 -13.43 4.05
CA GLY A 110 25.63 -12.70 5.18
C GLY A 110 24.12 -12.51 5.08
N ALA A 111 23.47 -12.80 3.95
CA ALA A 111 22.03 -12.75 3.82
C ALA A 111 21.35 -13.79 4.71
N ARG A 112 20.49 -13.36 5.64
CA ARG A 112 19.84 -14.23 6.64
C ARG A 112 18.32 -14.09 6.62
N ASN A 113 17.68 -15.24 6.70
CA ASN A 113 16.24 -15.34 6.95
C ASN A 113 15.95 -14.96 8.42
N LYS A 114 15.24 -13.85 8.63
CA LYS A 114 14.92 -13.31 9.96
C LYS A 114 14.10 -14.28 10.85
N ARG A 115 13.33 -15.17 10.25
CA ARG A 115 12.51 -16.13 10.97
C ARG A 115 13.35 -17.24 11.60
N THR A 116 14.35 -17.74 10.88
CA THR A 116 15.16 -18.90 11.30
C THR A 116 16.55 -18.48 11.82
N ASN A 117 16.96 -17.27 11.56
CA ASN A 117 18.33 -16.76 11.74
C ASN A 117 19.41 -17.57 11.00
N LYS A 118 19.02 -18.34 9.97
CA LYS A 118 19.91 -19.09 9.09
C LYS A 118 20.17 -18.29 7.79
N PRO A 119 21.22 -18.59 7.05
CA PRO A 119 21.35 -18.11 5.68
C PRO A 119 20.10 -18.44 4.86
N PHE A 120 19.73 -17.58 3.92
CA PHE A 120 18.71 -17.93 2.93
C PHE A 120 19.22 -19.07 2.05
N GLU A 121 18.32 -19.99 1.70
CA GLU A 121 18.59 -21.11 0.79
C GLU A 121 17.77 -20.94 -0.50
N ALA A 122 18.31 -21.41 -1.62
CA ALA A 122 17.56 -21.45 -2.88
C ALA A 122 16.29 -22.30 -2.72
N GLY A 123 15.18 -21.83 -3.26
CA GLY A 123 13.88 -22.47 -3.13
C GLY A 123 13.02 -21.95 -1.98
N GLU A 124 13.52 -21.08 -1.09
CA GLU A 124 12.69 -20.46 -0.05
C GLU A 124 11.69 -19.48 -0.68
N GLU A 125 10.42 -19.61 -0.32
CA GLU A 125 9.34 -18.70 -0.76
C GLU A 125 9.27 -17.49 0.16
N VAL A 126 9.23 -16.31 -0.46
CA VAL A 126 9.38 -15.02 0.21
C VAL A 126 8.45 -13.94 -0.33
N THR A 127 8.22 -12.92 0.48
CA THR A 127 7.70 -11.61 0.09
C THR A 127 8.68 -10.52 0.49
N VAL A 128 8.53 -9.33 -0.07
CA VAL A 128 9.47 -8.23 0.10
C VAL A 128 8.74 -7.00 0.63
N GLU A 129 9.35 -6.36 1.60
CA GLU A 129 8.96 -5.05 2.13
C GLU A 129 9.63 -3.97 1.29
N GLU A 130 8.86 -3.09 0.63
CA GLU A 130 9.40 -2.19 -0.41
C GLU A 130 10.21 -1.01 0.15
N MET A 131 10.03 -0.64 1.41
CA MET A 131 10.74 0.48 2.02
C MET A 131 12.14 0.11 2.50
N LEU A 132 13.15 0.77 1.95
CA LEU A 132 14.55 0.56 2.30
C LEU A 132 15.05 1.70 3.18
N TRP A 133 15.01 1.51 4.50
CA TRP A 133 15.47 2.50 5.48
C TRP A 133 16.95 2.34 5.83
N CYS A 134 17.60 3.41 6.25
CA CYS A 134 19.04 3.41 6.61
C CYS A 134 19.34 2.79 7.98
N GLY A 135 18.39 2.75 8.91
CA GLY A 135 18.54 2.20 10.25
C GLY A 135 19.25 3.09 11.27
N GLN A 136 19.76 4.29 10.91
CA GLN A 136 20.62 5.10 11.76
C GLN A 136 20.24 6.59 11.84
N CYS A 137 19.32 7.09 11.01
CA CYS A 137 18.82 8.45 11.12
C CYS A 137 17.83 8.58 12.30
N LYS A 138 17.50 9.81 12.68
CA LYS A 138 16.63 10.05 13.85
C LYS A 138 15.27 9.35 13.74
N PRO A 139 14.50 9.43 12.64
CA PRO A 139 13.26 8.67 12.51
C PRO A 139 13.45 7.15 12.68
N CYS A 140 14.50 6.58 12.08
CA CYS A 140 14.78 5.15 12.26
C CYS A 140 15.10 4.78 13.71
N ALA A 141 15.88 5.61 14.40
CA ALA A 141 16.23 5.41 15.81
C ALA A 141 15.02 5.53 16.73
N ASP A 142 14.05 6.37 16.38
CA ASP A 142 12.79 6.56 17.12
C ASP A 142 11.75 5.45 16.82
N GLY A 143 12.06 4.50 15.91
CA GLY A 143 11.15 3.40 15.55
C GLY A 143 10.21 3.70 14.36
N TYR A 144 10.48 4.75 13.60
CA TYR A 144 9.71 5.15 12.41
C TYR A 144 10.52 4.98 11.11
N PRO A 145 10.90 3.74 10.72
CA PRO A 145 11.73 3.53 9.54
C PRO A 145 11.04 3.96 8.23
N ASN A 146 9.72 3.93 8.17
CA ASN A 146 8.92 4.47 7.06
C ASN A 146 9.07 6.00 6.87
N GLN A 147 9.58 6.71 7.86
CA GLN A 147 9.91 8.14 7.81
C GLN A 147 11.43 8.39 7.65
N CYS A 148 12.17 7.39 7.22
CA CYS A 148 13.62 7.47 7.07
C CYS A 148 14.04 8.66 6.21
N GLU A 149 15.04 9.43 6.68
CA GLU A 149 15.57 10.58 5.93
C GLU A 149 16.30 10.18 4.64
N GLN A 150 16.71 8.91 4.53
CA GLN A 150 17.41 8.34 3.37
C GLN A 150 16.58 7.21 2.77
N LEU A 151 15.26 7.32 2.78
CA LEU A 151 14.36 6.30 2.28
C LEU A 151 14.58 6.07 0.79
N ASN A 152 14.67 4.78 0.41
CA ASN A 152 14.46 4.32 -0.95
C ASN A 152 13.25 3.39 -0.97
N GLU A 153 12.54 3.37 -2.09
CA GLU A 153 11.33 2.55 -2.25
C GLU A 153 11.46 1.71 -3.54
N ILE A 154 11.33 0.39 -3.38
CA ILE A 154 11.31 -0.58 -4.48
C ILE A 154 10.12 -0.29 -5.37
N GLY A 155 10.34 -0.19 -6.69
CA GLY A 155 9.29 0.15 -7.65
C GLY A 155 8.99 1.62 -7.83
N PHE A 156 9.67 2.51 -7.07
CA PHE A 156 9.49 3.96 -7.14
C PHE A 156 10.76 4.70 -7.58
N ASN A 157 11.84 4.56 -6.85
CA ASN A 157 13.12 5.18 -7.18
C ASN A 157 14.27 4.17 -7.34
N ILE A 158 14.00 2.91 -7.07
CA ILE A 158 14.84 1.76 -7.42
C ILE A 158 13.99 0.70 -8.11
N HIS A 159 14.62 -0.27 -8.78
CA HIS A 159 13.92 -1.30 -9.54
C HIS A 159 12.99 -2.13 -8.67
N GLY A 160 11.78 -2.40 -9.19
CA GLY A 160 10.70 -3.13 -8.53
C GLY A 160 10.42 -4.51 -9.13
N GLY A 161 9.25 -5.05 -8.77
CA GLY A 161 8.87 -6.45 -9.00
C GLY A 161 8.09 -6.74 -10.28
N HIS A 162 7.77 -5.75 -11.12
CA HIS A 162 7.23 -6.04 -12.45
C HIS A 162 8.36 -6.46 -13.40
N THR A 163 9.02 -7.55 -13.03
CA THR A 163 10.16 -8.17 -13.71
C THR A 163 10.23 -9.66 -13.37
N GLN A 164 11.13 -10.39 -14.02
CA GLN A 164 11.32 -11.81 -13.74
C GLN A 164 12.24 -12.05 -12.52
N TYR A 165 13.24 -11.19 -12.31
CA TYR A 165 14.20 -11.32 -11.20
C TYR A 165 14.46 -9.97 -10.55
N LEU A 166 14.68 -9.99 -9.23
CA LEU A 166 14.96 -8.80 -8.45
C LEU A 166 15.99 -9.11 -7.36
N VAL A 167 17.01 -8.25 -7.22
CA VAL A 167 17.93 -8.28 -6.07
C VAL A 167 17.48 -7.26 -5.04
N VAL A 168 17.39 -7.69 -3.78
CA VAL A 168 17.02 -6.83 -2.65
C VAL A 168 17.87 -7.14 -1.41
N PRO A 169 18.08 -6.19 -0.50
CA PRO A 169 18.71 -6.46 0.79
C PRO A 169 17.90 -7.48 1.61
N SER A 170 18.57 -8.47 2.18
CA SER A 170 17.92 -9.54 2.95
C SER A 170 17.11 -9.05 4.16
N ARG A 171 17.43 -7.85 4.68
CA ARG A 171 16.69 -7.23 5.79
C ARG A 171 15.25 -6.89 5.46
N VAL A 172 14.86 -6.78 4.18
CA VAL A 172 13.48 -6.52 3.75
C VAL A 172 12.77 -7.76 3.20
N VAL A 173 13.43 -8.93 3.23
CA VAL A 173 12.87 -10.20 2.77
C VAL A 173 12.22 -10.96 3.92
N TRP A 174 10.98 -11.41 3.71
CA TRP A 174 10.17 -12.13 4.70
C TRP A 174 9.74 -13.49 4.18
N SER A 175 9.93 -14.54 4.98
CA SER A 175 9.55 -15.92 4.63
C SER A 175 8.03 -16.09 4.59
N LEU A 176 7.53 -16.76 3.55
CA LEU A 176 6.13 -17.17 3.41
C LEU A 176 5.82 -18.52 4.10
N ALA A 177 6.78 -19.12 4.79
CA ALA A 177 6.56 -20.42 5.47
C ALA A 177 5.30 -20.49 6.35
N PRO A 178 4.88 -19.42 7.10
CA PRO A 178 3.62 -19.46 7.84
C PRO A 178 2.39 -19.61 6.95
N LEU A 179 2.38 -19.00 5.77
CA LEU A 179 1.25 -19.04 4.84
C LEU A 179 1.02 -20.43 4.23
N LYS A 180 2.01 -21.31 4.25
CA LYS A 180 1.87 -22.71 3.79
C LYS A 180 0.84 -23.51 4.59
N ARG A 181 0.39 -23.03 5.75
CA ARG A 181 -0.73 -23.62 6.52
C ARG A 181 -2.06 -23.48 5.78
N SER A 182 -2.21 -22.44 4.94
CA SER A 182 -3.48 -22.09 4.29
C SER A 182 -3.37 -22.03 2.76
N TYR A 183 -2.17 -21.88 2.20
CA TYR A 183 -1.96 -21.70 0.78
C TYR A 183 -0.86 -22.61 0.24
N SER A 184 -0.97 -23.00 -1.05
CA SER A 184 0.02 -23.82 -1.75
C SER A 184 0.13 -23.42 -3.22
N GLY A 185 1.23 -23.81 -3.87
CA GLY A 185 1.48 -23.53 -5.28
C GLY A 185 1.36 -22.04 -5.61
N GLN A 186 0.74 -21.70 -6.72
CA GLN A 186 0.55 -20.32 -7.16
C GLN A 186 -0.21 -19.46 -6.13
N ASN A 187 -1.18 -20.04 -5.39
CA ASN A 187 -1.96 -19.30 -4.41
C ASN A 187 -1.10 -18.81 -3.23
N LEU A 188 0.01 -19.49 -2.90
CA LEU A 188 0.95 -19.01 -1.90
C LEU A 188 1.58 -17.68 -2.32
N PHE A 189 2.00 -17.56 -3.58
CA PHE A 189 2.59 -16.34 -4.11
C PHE A 189 1.54 -15.23 -4.29
N LEU A 190 0.33 -15.56 -4.69
CA LEU A 190 -0.77 -14.59 -4.73
C LEU A 190 -1.06 -14.02 -3.33
N ALA A 191 -1.14 -14.88 -2.31
CA ALA A 191 -1.28 -14.42 -0.93
C ALA A 191 -0.05 -13.61 -0.49
N GLY A 192 1.16 -14.06 -0.86
CA GLY A 192 2.42 -13.36 -0.57
C GLY A 192 2.51 -11.95 -1.15
N SER A 193 2.00 -11.74 -2.37
CA SER A 193 1.97 -10.40 -2.99
C SER A 193 0.97 -9.45 -2.32
N LEU A 194 0.01 -9.96 -1.56
CA LEU A 194 -0.97 -9.16 -0.82
C LEU A 194 -0.49 -8.78 0.59
N VAL A 195 0.66 -9.28 1.04
CA VAL A 195 1.21 -8.91 2.35
C VAL A 195 1.52 -7.41 2.42
N GLU A 196 2.11 -6.84 1.36
CA GLU A 196 2.45 -5.42 1.31
C GLU A 196 1.20 -4.53 1.44
N PRO A 197 0.18 -4.58 0.56
CA PRO A 197 -0.97 -3.68 0.68
C PRO A 197 -1.79 -3.93 1.96
N THR A 198 -1.80 -5.16 2.47
CA THR A 198 -2.42 -5.46 3.77
C THR A 198 -1.63 -4.82 4.90
N SER A 199 -0.30 -4.76 4.79
CA SER A 199 0.56 -4.11 5.78
C SER A 199 0.36 -2.60 5.82
N VAL A 200 0.08 -1.95 4.69
CA VAL A 200 -0.32 -0.53 4.65
C VAL A 200 -1.62 -0.31 5.44
N ALA A 201 -2.63 -1.16 5.21
CA ALA A 201 -3.89 -1.08 5.94
C ALA A 201 -3.70 -1.37 7.44
N TYR A 202 -2.91 -2.40 7.79
CA TYR A 202 -2.59 -2.76 9.17
C TYR A 202 -1.88 -1.60 9.88
N ASN A 203 -0.83 -1.03 9.27
CA ASN A 203 -0.14 0.12 9.80
C ASN A 203 -1.09 1.31 10.05
N ALA A 204 -1.98 1.58 9.09
CA ALA A 204 -2.93 2.68 9.21
C ALA A 204 -3.88 2.50 10.39
N VAL A 205 -4.55 1.35 10.51
CA VAL A 205 -5.61 1.20 11.51
C VAL A 205 -5.10 0.73 12.87
N ILE A 206 -3.98 -0.03 12.93
CA ILE A 206 -3.44 -0.55 14.19
C ILE A 206 -2.35 0.37 14.74
N GLU A 207 -1.27 0.59 13.98
CA GLU A 207 -0.09 1.27 14.52
C GLU A 207 -0.31 2.79 14.59
N CYS A 208 -0.78 3.42 13.51
CA CYS A 208 -1.05 4.86 13.49
C CYS A 208 -2.39 5.21 14.15
N GLY A 209 -3.43 4.46 13.85
CA GLY A 209 -4.78 4.66 14.39
C GLY A 209 -4.95 4.29 15.87
N GLY A 210 -4.03 3.45 16.38
CA GLY A 210 -4.08 2.93 17.75
C GLY A 210 -4.98 1.69 17.91
N GLY A 211 -5.46 1.12 16.81
CA GLY A 211 -6.36 -0.02 16.83
C GLY A 211 -7.76 0.28 17.36
N ILE A 212 -8.49 -0.78 17.63
CA ILE A 212 -9.84 -0.71 18.21
C ILE A 212 -9.93 -1.67 19.41
N ARG A 213 -10.97 -1.49 20.21
CA ARG A 213 -11.37 -2.50 21.19
C ARG A 213 -12.40 -3.44 20.55
N PRO A 214 -12.37 -4.77 20.85
CA PRO A 214 -13.45 -5.65 20.43
C PRO A 214 -14.82 -5.09 20.84
N GLY A 215 -15.75 -5.02 19.90
CA GLY A 215 -17.06 -4.42 20.11
C GLY A 215 -17.20 -2.98 19.57
N ASP A 216 -16.15 -2.36 19.11
CA ASP A 216 -16.20 -1.01 18.52
C ASP A 216 -16.88 -1.00 17.14
N ASN A 217 -17.44 0.16 16.77
CA ASN A 217 -17.92 0.47 15.44
C ASN A 217 -16.83 1.20 14.65
N VAL A 218 -16.58 0.80 13.42
CA VAL A 218 -15.58 1.40 12.56
C VAL A 218 -16.15 1.79 11.20
N VAL A 219 -15.66 2.87 10.63
CA VAL A 219 -16.13 3.41 9.36
C VAL A 219 -14.95 3.56 8.40
N ILE A 220 -15.05 2.94 7.25
CA ILE A 220 -14.02 2.97 6.20
C ILE A 220 -14.59 3.72 5.01
N CYS A 221 -13.95 4.78 4.59
CA CYS A 221 -14.30 5.58 3.41
C CYS A 221 -13.39 5.19 2.25
N GLY A 222 -13.95 4.54 1.23
CA GLY A 222 -13.26 4.04 0.04
C GLY A 222 -13.02 2.53 0.06
N GLY A 223 -13.61 1.82 -0.91
CA GLY A 223 -13.47 0.38 -1.15
C GLY A 223 -12.34 0.04 -2.14
N GLY A 224 -11.27 0.82 -2.17
CA GLY A 224 -10.03 0.45 -2.85
C GLY A 224 -9.30 -0.68 -2.10
N PRO A 225 -8.19 -1.23 -2.67
CA PRO A 225 -7.46 -2.34 -2.04
C PRO A 225 -7.09 -2.10 -0.58
N ILE A 226 -6.67 -0.89 -0.23
CA ILE A 226 -6.30 -0.54 1.16
C ILE A 226 -7.52 -0.49 2.08
N GLY A 227 -8.62 0.13 1.64
CA GLY A 227 -9.86 0.15 2.43
C GLY A 227 -10.45 -1.24 2.64
N LEU A 228 -10.43 -2.09 1.61
CA LEU A 228 -10.90 -3.48 1.70
C LEU A 228 -9.98 -4.33 2.60
N ALA A 229 -8.67 -4.11 2.56
CA ALA A 229 -7.75 -4.73 3.49
C ALA A 229 -8.01 -4.28 4.95
N ALA A 230 -8.30 -3.00 5.16
CA ALA A 230 -8.68 -2.48 6.47
C ALA A 230 -9.98 -3.12 7.01
N VAL A 231 -10.97 -3.40 6.12
CA VAL A 231 -12.18 -4.16 6.51
C VAL A 231 -11.79 -5.50 7.13
N ALA A 232 -10.94 -6.29 6.44
CA ALA A 232 -10.52 -7.60 6.94
C ALA A 232 -9.72 -7.50 8.24
N VAL A 233 -8.79 -6.55 8.33
CA VAL A 233 -7.97 -6.32 9.54
C VAL A 233 -8.85 -5.96 10.74
N LEU A 234 -9.79 -5.03 10.59
CA LEU A 234 -10.65 -4.57 11.68
C LEU A 234 -11.68 -5.64 12.10
N LYS A 235 -12.22 -6.42 11.14
CA LYS A 235 -13.03 -7.60 11.49
C LYS A 235 -12.23 -8.62 12.28
N ARG A 236 -10.99 -8.87 11.89
CA ARG A 236 -10.09 -9.76 12.61
C ARG A 236 -9.76 -9.26 14.02
N GLN A 237 -9.70 -7.95 14.21
CA GLN A 237 -9.48 -7.30 15.52
C GLN A 237 -10.73 -7.36 16.42
N GLY A 238 -11.90 -7.66 15.87
CA GLY A 238 -13.15 -7.83 16.65
C GLY A 238 -14.08 -6.63 16.60
N ALA A 239 -14.04 -5.81 15.54
CA ALA A 239 -15.05 -4.78 15.32
C ALA A 239 -16.45 -5.38 15.33
N ALA A 240 -17.38 -4.78 16.10
CA ALA A 240 -18.77 -5.20 16.12
C ALA A 240 -19.45 -4.84 14.81
N ARG A 241 -19.20 -3.62 14.31
CA ARG A 241 -19.72 -3.16 13.02
C ARG A 241 -18.60 -2.55 12.20
N VAL A 242 -18.41 -3.07 11.00
CA VAL A 242 -17.54 -2.50 9.97
C VAL A 242 -18.44 -1.92 8.88
N ILE A 243 -18.45 -0.60 8.76
CA ILE A 243 -19.25 0.15 7.80
C ILE A 243 -18.30 0.62 6.70
N LEU A 244 -18.55 0.22 5.45
CA LEU A 244 -17.80 0.65 4.28
C LEU A 244 -18.62 1.64 3.46
N SER A 245 -18.07 2.84 3.22
CA SER A 245 -18.60 3.82 2.27
C SER A 245 -17.93 3.64 0.92
N GLU A 246 -18.71 3.25 -0.11
CA GLU A 246 -18.21 3.00 -1.45
C GLU A 246 -19.28 3.27 -2.51
N THR A 247 -18.89 3.90 -3.61
CA THR A 247 -19.79 4.29 -4.71
C THR A 247 -19.85 3.26 -5.83
N ILE A 248 -18.83 2.44 -6.00
CA ILE A 248 -18.69 1.43 -7.07
C ILE A 248 -19.26 0.11 -6.56
N LYS A 249 -20.24 -0.42 -7.28
CA LYS A 249 -20.97 -1.63 -6.86
C LYS A 249 -20.04 -2.84 -6.68
N GLU A 250 -19.12 -3.08 -7.62
CA GLU A 250 -18.20 -4.23 -7.59
C GLU A 250 -17.29 -4.19 -6.35
N ARG A 251 -16.82 -2.99 -5.96
CA ARG A 251 -16.00 -2.77 -4.76
C ARG A 251 -16.84 -2.88 -3.49
N ALA A 252 -18.07 -2.41 -3.52
CA ALA A 252 -19.04 -2.58 -2.42
C ALA A 252 -19.33 -4.07 -2.16
N ASP A 253 -19.56 -4.84 -3.22
CA ASP A 253 -19.77 -6.29 -3.15
C ASP A 253 -18.50 -7.02 -2.64
N MET A 254 -17.31 -6.58 -3.05
CA MET A 254 -16.05 -7.07 -2.49
C MET A 254 -15.94 -6.72 -1.01
N GLY A 255 -16.36 -5.52 -0.59
CA GLY A 255 -16.38 -5.13 0.82
C GLY A 255 -17.16 -6.11 1.70
N LYS A 256 -18.32 -6.56 1.22
CA LYS A 256 -19.09 -7.61 1.92
C LYS A 256 -18.33 -8.93 2.02
N LYS A 257 -17.66 -9.35 0.94
CA LYS A 257 -16.81 -10.57 0.96
C LYS A 257 -15.67 -10.46 1.95
N MET A 258 -15.08 -9.26 2.09
CA MET A 258 -13.99 -9.00 3.02
C MET A 258 -14.47 -8.84 4.48
N GLY A 259 -15.77 -8.80 4.72
CA GLY A 259 -16.37 -8.80 6.07
C GLY A 259 -16.98 -7.47 6.50
N ALA A 260 -17.24 -6.52 5.59
CA ALA A 260 -18.04 -5.34 5.92
C ALA A 260 -19.48 -5.75 6.27
N ASP A 261 -19.96 -5.30 7.41
CA ASP A 261 -21.33 -5.58 7.86
C ASP A 261 -22.34 -4.72 7.10
N PHE A 262 -21.97 -3.48 6.79
CA PHE A 262 -22.83 -2.53 6.09
C PHE A 262 -22.06 -1.80 4.98
N ILE A 263 -22.80 -1.46 3.92
CA ILE A 263 -22.29 -0.64 2.81
C ILE A 263 -23.15 0.62 2.73
N ILE A 264 -22.52 1.78 2.62
CA ILE A 264 -23.16 3.06 2.36
C ILE A 264 -22.71 3.56 0.99
N ASN A 265 -23.64 3.95 0.13
CA ASN A 265 -23.32 4.70 -1.07
C ASN A 265 -23.59 6.20 -0.82
N PRO A 266 -22.55 7.02 -0.56
CA PRO A 266 -22.71 8.42 -0.19
C PRO A 266 -23.26 9.31 -1.31
N LEU A 267 -23.40 8.79 -2.55
CA LEU A 267 -24.07 9.47 -3.65
C LEU A 267 -25.59 9.26 -3.63
N LYS A 268 -26.08 8.31 -2.82
CA LYS A 268 -27.50 7.92 -2.77
C LYS A 268 -28.12 8.12 -1.40
N GLU A 269 -27.31 8.22 -0.36
CA GLU A 269 -27.73 8.26 1.04
C GLU A 269 -26.94 9.35 1.78
N ASP A 270 -27.56 9.97 2.78
CA ASP A 270 -26.84 10.84 3.70
C ASP A 270 -25.88 9.98 4.54
N PHE A 271 -24.60 10.18 4.34
CA PHE A 271 -23.56 9.39 4.98
C PHE A 271 -23.62 9.48 6.51
N ALA A 272 -23.74 10.70 7.05
CA ALA A 272 -23.70 10.90 8.49
C ALA A 272 -24.96 10.34 9.17
N ALA A 273 -26.12 10.62 8.62
CA ALA A 273 -27.38 10.08 9.13
C ALA A 273 -27.36 8.53 9.10
N LYS A 274 -26.83 7.94 8.00
CA LYS A 274 -26.81 6.48 7.85
C LYS A 274 -25.83 5.80 8.80
N VAL A 275 -24.65 6.39 9.03
CA VAL A 275 -23.70 5.86 10.03
C VAL A 275 -24.33 5.91 11.42
N LEU A 276 -24.99 7.01 11.78
CA LEU A 276 -25.64 7.14 13.09
C LEU A 276 -26.82 6.16 13.24
N GLU A 277 -27.62 5.96 12.22
CA GLU A 277 -28.68 4.94 12.20
C GLU A 277 -28.11 3.54 12.45
N LEU A 278 -27.08 3.15 11.68
CA LEU A 278 -26.46 1.83 11.76
C LEU A 278 -25.70 1.56 13.08
N THR A 279 -25.43 2.60 13.85
CA THR A 279 -24.68 2.53 15.12
C THR A 279 -25.52 2.95 16.34
N ASP A 280 -26.84 3.01 16.22
CA ASP A 280 -27.76 3.39 17.30
C ASP A 280 -27.43 4.79 17.90
N GLY A 281 -26.97 5.71 17.05
CA GLY A 281 -26.56 7.06 17.42
C GLY A 281 -25.16 7.14 18.06
N MET A 282 -24.42 6.03 18.13
CA MET A 282 -23.08 6.04 18.73
C MET A 282 -22.05 6.69 17.80
N GLY A 283 -22.10 6.42 16.49
CA GLY A 283 -21.05 6.76 15.55
C GLY A 283 -19.89 5.75 15.56
N GLY A 284 -18.73 6.12 15.03
CA GLY A 284 -17.53 5.28 14.95
C GLY A 284 -16.47 5.68 15.96
N THR A 285 -15.65 4.73 16.42
CA THR A 285 -14.45 4.98 17.22
C THR A 285 -13.22 5.22 16.32
N LEU A 286 -13.21 4.60 15.14
CA LEU A 286 -12.18 4.76 14.13
C LEU A 286 -12.82 5.03 12.76
N PHE A 287 -12.28 6.02 12.06
CA PHE A 287 -12.60 6.35 10.69
C PHE A 287 -11.34 6.26 9.84
N LEU A 288 -11.40 5.55 8.71
CA LEU A 288 -10.31 5.48 7.75
C LEU A 288 -10.67 6.25 6.48
N GLU A 289 -9.88 7.27 6.14
CA GLU A 289 -9.96 7.95 4.84
C GLU A 289 -9.00 7.27 3.86
N ALA A 290 -9.55 6.51 2.92
CA ALA A 290 -8.83 5.74 1.90
C ALA A 290 -9.33 6.06 0.47
N THR A 291 -10.00 7.20 0.28
CA THR A 291 -10.53 7.61 -1.03
C THR A 291 -9.56 8.47 -1.83
N GLY A 292 -8.66 9.19 -1.15
CA GLY A 292 -7.86 10.27 -1.73
C GLY A 292 -8.64 11.57 -1.97
N LEU A 293 -9.85 11.71 -1.41
CA LEU A 293 -10.71 12.88 -1.50
C LEU A 293 -11.01 13.48 -0.12
N PRO A 294 -9.99 13.75 0.71
CA PRO A 294 -10.20 14.14 2.10
C PRO A 294 -11.00 15.44 2.25
N THR A 295 -10.91 16.35 1.29
CA THR A 295 -11.69 17.61 1.30
C THR A 295 -13.20 17.38 1.25
N VAL A 296 -13.64 16.29 0.61
CA VAL A 296 -15.07 15.93 0.49
C VAL A 296 -15.49 15.00 1.62
N VAL A 297 -14.66 14.04 1.96
CA VAL A 297 -15.02 12.95 2.89
C VAL A 297 -14.91 13.40 4.35
N TYR A 298 -13.89 14.19 4.70
CA TYR A 298 -13.68 14.60 6.10
C TYR A 298 -14.85 15.38 6.69
N PRO A 299 -15.50 16.36 6.02
CA PRO A 299 -16.66 17.06 6.58
C PRO A 299 -17.81 16.13 6.95
N ALA A 300 -18.04 15.07 6.16
CA ALA A 300 -19.07 14.08 6.46
C ALA A 300 -18.68 13.21 7.67
N ILE A 301 -17.41 12.83 7.81
CA ILE A 301 -16.87 12.16 9.01
C ILE A 301 -17.03 13.07 10.23
N GLU A 302 -16.65 14.34 10.11
CA GLU A 302 -16.74 15.32 11.20
C GLU A 302 -18.18 15.49 11.69
N GLN A 303 -19.16 15.47 10.77
CA GLN A 303 -20.59 15.50 11.13
C GLN A 303 -20.99 14.26 11.96
N VAL A 304 -20.52 13.06 11.60
CA VAL A 304 -20.75 11.84 12.41
C VAL A 304 -20.13 11.99 13.79
N ILE A 305 -18.90 12.48 13.88
CA ILE A 305 -18.22 12.71 15.17
C ILE A 305 -18.99 13.70 16.03
N TRP A 306 -19.43 14.81 15.45
CA TRP A 306 -20.17 15.85 16.17
C TRP A 306 -21.50 15.36 16.73
N GLN A 307 -22.30 14.68 15.90
CA GLN A 307 -23.64 14.21 16.27
C GLN A 307 -23.62 12.91 17.07
N GLY A 308 -22.61 12.06 16.88
CA GLY A 308 -22.48 10.78 17.55
C GLY A 308 -22.20 10.91 19.05
N LYS A 309 -22.51 9.86 19.80
CA LYS A 309 -22.26 9.78 21.25
C LYS A 309 -20.85 9.35 21.61
N THR A 310 -20.12 8.77 20.67
CA THR A 310 -18.74 8.30 20.89
C THR A 310 -17.80 9.48 21.11
N ILE A 311 -16.89 9.34 22.09
CA ILE A 311 -15.83 10.28 22.42
C ILE A 311 -14.48 9.61 22.11
N GLU A 312 -13.44 10.40 21.86
CA GLU A 312 -12.08 9.93 21.54
C GLU A 312 -11.98 9.21 20.18
N CYS A 313 -12.74 9.69 19.19
CA CYS A 313 -12.68 9.14 17.83
C CYS A 313 -11.30 9.42 17.18
N THR A 314 -10.82 8.45 16.43
CA THR A 314 -9.61 8.61 15.60
C THR A 314 -9.97 8.63 14.12
N VAL A 315 -9.53 9.66 13.40
CA VAL A 315 -9.60 9.71 11.93
C VAL A 315 -8.20 9.45 11.38
N VAL A 316 -8.06 8.39 10.58
CA VAL A 316 -6.79 8.03 9.95
C VAL A 316 -6.82 8.41 8.48
N ILE A 317 -5.86 9.21 8.04
CA ILE A 317 -5.67 9.58 6.64
C ILE A 317 -4.57 8.67 6.07
N VAL A 318 -4.94 7.75 5.19
CA VAL A 318 -3.99 6.81 4.57
C VAL A 318 -3.80 7.07 3.07
N ALA A 319 -4.80 7.60 2.40
CA ALA A 319 -4.68 7.91 0.99
C ALA A 319 -3.81 9.16 0.76
N ARG A 320 -2.90 9.08 -0.21
CA ARG A 320 -2.09 10.25 -0.61
C ARG A 320 -2.92 11.23 -1.42
N ALA A 321 -3.02 12.46 -0.93
CA ALA A 321 -3.64 13.58 -1.64
C ALA A 321 -2.92 14.88 -1.27
N ASP A 322 -2.58 15.69 -2.26
CA ASP A 322 -2.09 17.06 -2.06
C ASP A 322 -3.31 18.00 -1.93
N ALA A 323 -4.04 17.85 -0.82
CA ALA A 323 -5.27 18.60 -0.56
C ALA A 323 -5.36 19.07 0.89
N LYS A 324 -5.90 20.27 1.09
CA LYS A 324 -6.19 20.79 2.43
C LYS A 324 -7.46 20.15 2.98
N ILE A 325 -7.44 19.77 4.25
CA ILE A 325 -8.62 19.23 4.95
C ILE A 325 -9.24 20.38 5.76
N PRO A 326 -10.53 20.70 5.56
CA PRO A 326 -11.24 21.64 6.42
C PRO A 326 -11.56 20.99 7.76
N VAL A 327 -11.00 21.50 8.84
CA VAL A 327 -11.15 20.93 10.20
C VAL A 327 -11.77 21.96 11.13
N THR A 328 -12.84 21.58 11.86
CA THR A 328 -13.43 22.37 12.91
C THR A 328 -12.78 22.05 14.25
N GLY A 329 -11.93 22.98 14.76
CA GLY A 329 -11.19 22.76 15.99
C GLY A 329 -12.05 22.45 17.21
N GLU A 330 -13.27 23.04 17.30
CA GLU A 330 -14.22 22.79 18.38
C GLU A 330 -14.67 21.32 18.42
N VAL A 331 -14.88 20.68 17.26
CA VAL A 331 -15.25 19.26 17.19
C VAL A 331 -14.14 18.39 17.79
N LEU A 332 -12.89 18.66 17.44
CA LEU A 332 -11.75 17.94 18.02
C LEU A 332 -11.66 18.12 19.53
N GLN A 333 -11.85 19.36 20.02
CA GLN A 333 -11.78 19.68 21.45
C GLN A 333 -12.90 18.99 22.24
N VAL A 334 -14.15 19.20 21.84
CA VAL A 334 -15.33 18.71 22.57
C VAL A 334 -15.42 17.18 22.54
N LYS A 335 -15.09 16.56 21.43
CA LYS A 335 -15.16 15.11 21.24
C LYS A 335 -13.84 14.40 21.60
N LYS A 336 -12.80 15.12 22.01
CA LYS A 336 -11.45 14.58 22.24
C LYS A 336 -10.93 13.77 21.04
N SER A 337 -11.35 14.14 19.84
CA SER A 337 -11.02 13.41 18.63
C SER A 337 -9.65 13.80 18.12
N ARG A 338 -9.04 12.95 17.31
CA ARG A 338 -7.75 13.20 16.71
C ARG A 338 -7.73 12.81 15.23
N ILE A 339 -6.89 13.48 14.45
CA ILE A 339 -6.59 13.14 13.07
C ILE A 339 -5.13 12.71 13.05
N VAL A 340 -4.85 11.56 12.45
CA VAL A 340 -3.51 11.01 12.30
C VAL A 340 -3.24 10.66 10.85
N GLY A 341 -2.00 10.87 10.39
CA GLY A 341 -1.54 10.39 9.09
C GLY A 341 -0.93 9.00 9.20
N ALA A 342 -1.09 8.20 8.15
CA ALA A 342 -0.44 6.90 8.03
C ALA A 342 0.28 6.80 6.69
N GLN A 343 1.59 6.55 6.73
CA GLN A 343 2.41 6.38 5.54
C GLN A 343 3.05 5.00 5.53
N GLY A 344 2.90 4.29 4.39
CA GLY A 344 3.56 3.02 4.16
C GLY A 344 3.24 1.98 5.23
N HIS A 345 4.19 1.09 5.49
CA HIS A 345 3.93 -0.08 6.32
C HIS A 345 5.15 -0.56 7.13
N SER A 346 6.31 0.07 6.99
CA SER A 346 7.53 -0.38 7.67
C SER A 346 7.55 -0.04 9.15
N GLY A 347 8.18 -0.92 9.92
CA GLY A 347 8.34 -0.76 11.35
C GLY A 347 7.32 -1.56 12.17
N TYR A 348 7.48 -1.51 13.47
CA TYR A 348 6.63 -2.18 14.48
C TYR A 348 6.42 -3.68 14.27
N GLY A 349 7.17 -4.33 13.35
CA GLY A 349 6.96 -5.72 12.97
C GLY A 349 5.69 -5.96 12.17
N THR A 350 5.24 -5.00 11.39
CA THR A 350 3.98 -5.04 10.62
C THR A 350 3.91 -6.21 9.66
N PHE A 351 4.94 -6.41 8.81
CA PHE A 351 4.97 -7.52 7.84
C PHE A 351 4.80 -8.91 8.48
N PRO A 352 5.60 -9.31 9.49
CA PRO A 352 5.44 -10.63 10.10
C PRO A 352 4.09 -10.79 10.79
N ARG A 353 3.50 -9.73 11.37
CA ARG A 353 2.17 -9.77 11.98
C ARG A 353 1.09 -10.00 10.94
N VAL A 354 1.16 -9.32 9.80
CA VAL A 354 0.21 -9.52 8.69
C VAL A 354 0.32 -10.94 8.14
N ILE A 355 1.54 -11.46 7.92
CA ILE A 355 1.76 -12.84 7.51
C ILE A 355 1.10 -13.83 8.49
N GLU A 356 1.26 -13.66 9.80
CA GLU A 356 0.63 -14.53 10.79
C GLU A 356 -0.90 -14.36 10.84
N CYS A 357 -1.44 -13.14 10.67
CA CYS A 357 -2.88 -12.92 10.55
C CYS A 357 -3.47 -13.65 9.34
N MET A 358 -2.81 -13.57 8.19
CA MET A 358 -3.21 -14.29 6.97
C MET A 358 -3.09 -15.79 7.15
N ALA A 359 -2.01 -16.29 7.75
CA ALA A 359 -1.82 -17.71 8.07
C ALA A 359 -2.86 -18.24 9.08
N ALA A 360 -3.42 -17.36 9.91
CA ALA A 360 -4.49 -17.68 10.86
C ALA A 360 -5.91 -17.50 10.28
N GLY A 361 -6.05 -17.39 8.96
CA GLY A 361 -7.33 -17.41 8.25
C GLY A 361 -7.86 -16.03 7.80
N MET A 362 -7.08 -14.94 7.87
CA MET A 362 -7.42 -13.68 7.21
C MET A 362 -7.10 -13.79 5.73
N ASP A 363 -8.03 -14.32 4.94
CA ASP A 363 -7.81 -14.53 3.50
C ASP A 363 -7.96 -13.23 2.72
N MET A 364 -6.85 -12.78 2.14
CA MET A 364 -6.80 -11.58 1.30
C MET A 364 -6.90 -11.88 -0.20
N THR A 365 -6.83 -13.14 -0.61
CA THR A 365 -6.81 -13.53 -2.03
C THR A 365 -8.06 -13.13 -2.84
N PRO A 366 -9.26 -12.98 -2.23
CA PRO A 366 -10.43 -12.47 -2.97
C PRO A 366 -10.23 -11.06 -3.56
N LEU A 367 -9.28 -10.27 -3.03
CA LEU A 367 -8.97 -8.95 -3.60
C LEU A 367 -8.40 -9.02 -5.02
N ILE A 368 -7.77 -10.14 -5.40
CA ILE A 368 -7.23 -10.33 -6.75
C ILE A 368 -8.37 -10.64 -7.71
N THR A 369 -8.78 -9.64 -8.48
CA THR A 369 -9.86 -9.75 -9.47
C THR A 369 -9.37 -10.16 -10.86
N LYS A 370 -8.08 -9.91 -11.12
CA LYS A 370 -7.49 -10.23 -12.43
C LYS A 370 -6.03 -10.69 -12.27
N LYS A 371 -5.69 -11.76 -12.99
CA LYS A 371 -4.31 -12.28 -13.13
C LYS A 371 -3.85 -12.00 -14.55
N ILE A 372 -2.62 -11.53 -14.70
CA ILE A 372 -2.04 -11.13 -16.00
C ILE A 372 -0.60 -11.63 -16.12
N ARG A 373 -0.08 -11.68 -17.34
CA ARG A 373 1.34 -11.91 -17.62
C ARG A 373 2.13 -10.60 -17.54
N LEU A 374 3.45 -10.70 -17.48
CA LEU A 374 4.34 -9.53 -17.37
C LEU A 374 4.14 -8.54 -18.52
N GLU A 375 3.98 -9.05 -19.74
CA GLU A 375 3.77 -8.25 -20.96
C GLU A 375 2.47 -7.43 -20.93
N GLU A 376 1.49 -7.84 -20.13
CA GLU A 376 0.18 -7.18 -20.02
C GLU A 376 0.16 -6.09 -18.95
N VAL A 377 1.21 -5.99 -18.10
CA VAL A 377 1.29 -4.99 -17.02
C VAL A 377 1.19 -3.55 -17.53
N PRO A 378 1.92 -3.11 -18.58
CA PRO A 378 1.83 -1.75 -19.09
C PRO A 378 0.40 -1.34 -19.48
N GLU A 379 -0.29 -2.19 -20.21
CA GLU A 379 -1.66 -1.94 -20.65
C GLU A 379 -2.62 -1.84 -19.45
N ASN A 380 -2.48 -2.73 -18.47
CA ASN A 380 -3.36 -2.74 -17.29
C ASN A 380 -3.12 -1.53 -16.38
N ILE A 381 -1.89 -1.03 -16.23
CA ILE A 381 -1.62 0.24 -15.54
C ILE A 381 -2.34 1.40 -16.23
N ILE A 382 -2.33 1.43 -17.57
CA ILE A 382 -3.03 2.46 -18.35
C ILE A 382 -4.56 2.33 -18.21
N GLN A 383 -5.10 1.12 -18.29
CA GLN A 383 -6.54 0.87 -18.17
C GLN A 383 -7.09 1.25 -16.79
N LEU A 384 -6.33 1.03 -15.72
CA LEU A 384 -6.73 1.38 -14.36
C LEU A 384 -6.89 2.90 -14.11
N ARG A 385 -6.47 3.76 -15.05
CA ARG A 385 -6.76 5.20 -15.00
C ARG A 385 -8.26 5.50 -15.05
N THR A 386 -9.00 4.71 -15.77
CA THR A 386 -10.46 4.89 -16.01
C THR A 386 -11.30 3.71 -15.51
N ASN A 387 -10.82 2.48 -15.64
CA ASN A 387 -11.50 1.28 -15.13
C ASN A 387 -11.19 1.10 -13.64
N ARG A 388 -12.18 1.34 -12.79
CA ARG A 388 -12.08 1.21 -11.34
C ARG A 388 -12.89 0.04 -10.78
N THR A 389 -13.40 -0.85 -11.62
CA THR A 389 -14.16 -2.03 -11.20
C THR A 389 -13.25 -3.12 -10.65
N ASP A 390 -12.04 -3.27 -11.20
CA ASP A 390 -11.03 -4.15 -10.65
C ASP A 390 -10.52 -3.66 -9.29
N CYS A 391 -10.28 -4.64 -8.41
CA CYS A 391 -9.76 -4.37 -7.08
C CYS A 391 -8.23 -4.47 -7.07
N LYS A 392 -7.70 -5.67 -7.34
CA LYS A 392 -6.26 -5.92 -7.49
C LYS A 392 -6.00 -6.71 -8.77
N ILE A 393 -5.16 -6.17 -9.63
CA ILE A 393 -4.61 -6.86 -10.80
C ILE A 393 -3.21 -7.31 -10.46
N THR A 394 -2.90 -8.59 -10.65
CA THR A 394 -1.62 -9.17 -10.24
C THR A 394 -0.94 -9.85 -11.42
N TYR A 395 0.29 -9.43 -11.70
CA TYR A 395 1.21 -10.18 -12.56
C TYR A 395 1.52 -11.53 -11.90
N VAL A 396 1.46 -12.59 -12.68
CA VAL A 396 1.80 -13.96 -12.26
C VAL A 396 2.77 -14.53 -13.28
N ALA A 397 3.92 -15.02 -12.78
CA ALA A 397 4.88 -15.74 -13.63
C ALA A 397 4.34 -17.12 -13.99
N ASP A 398 4.74 -17.60 -15.18
CA ASP A 398 4.43 -18.94 -15.71
C ASP A 398 4.97 -20.06 -14.82
#